data_90a44d5a8347b013a51b47ba57ebe6b8
#
_entry.id   90a44d5a8347b013a51b47ba57ebe6b8
#
_cell.length_a   1.000
_cell.length_b   1.000
_cell.length_c   1.000
_cell.angle_alpha   90.00
_cell.angle_beta   90.00
_cell.angle_gamma   90.00
#
_symmetry.space_group_name_H-M   'P 1'
#
loop_
_entity.id
_entity.type
_entity.pdbx_description
1 polymer ?
#
loop_
_entity_poly.entity_id
_entity_poly.type
_entity_poly.pdbx_seq_one_letter_code
_entity_poly.pdbx_strand_id
1 'polypeptide(L)'
;MRLARFSVSWREAATFNMRPFQPEEVIVEPGSEFSPIYRNLRATLPRVPFTLMDEVGLEYGPVDFSARDFGSAKKKLLLTRHKGEFLKKCPGSDGQVCCNYFVINFASNCSMDCSYCYLQEYLADNAALKVFSNVDDLLKEAEELLSRHRRFFFRIGTGEITDSLALDPYIGFAREVVPFFAEQPNVLLELKTKSDCVDGLLHLDPKERIVVSWSMNPQEVIDLDEHGTASLDERLEAAHRCQEAGYRLGFHFDPMIEYPDWERDYERMLDQTFATVNWRRISWLSMGVLRNTPSLKRTMRHRFPGSRLLTGEQVLCPDGKLRYFQPLRVEMYRKMLGWIRRAAPTVKVYLCMESKEVWDQVFGFVPGCEKELGGQLANFGF
;
A
#
# COMPACT_ATOMS: atom_id res chain seq x y z
N MET A 1 22.90 -37.99 18.88
CA MET A 1 21.96 -37.74 17.79
C MET A 1 22.32 -36.42 17.16
N ARG A 2 22.90 -36.41 15.96
CA ARG A 2 23.40 -35.20 15.27
C ARG A 2 22.21 -34.53 14.57
N LEU A 3 21.94 -33.29 14.91
CA LEU A 3 20.99 -32.41 14.17
C LEU A 3 21.61 -32.08 12.81
N ALA A 4 20.98 -32.55 11.75
CA ALA A 4 21.34 -32.19 10.39
C ALA A 4 20.99 -30.72 10.15
N ARG A 5 22.01 -29.91 9.88
CA ARG A 5 21.85 -28.54 9.35
C ARG A 5 21.44 -28.68 7.88
N PHE A 6 20.19 -28.36 7.57
CA PHE A 6 19.77 -28.09 6.20
C PHE A 6 20.30 -26.71 5.80
N SER A 7 21.41 -26.67 5.09
CA SER A 7 21.85 -25.49 4.35
C SER A 7 21.07 -25.46 3.05
N VAL A 8 20.04 -24.61 2.97
CA VAL A 8 19.40 -24.27 1.71
C VAL A 8 20.34 -23.31 0.98
N SER A 9 20.92 -23.76 -0.13
CA SER A 9 21.74 -22.91 -1.00
C SER A 9 20.80 -22.03 -1.86
N TRP A 10 20.70 -20.78 -1.52
CA TRP A 10 19.95 -19.75 -2.25
C TRP A 10 20.75 -19.19 -3.44
N ARG A 11 21.23 -20.03 -4.30
CA ARG A 11 21.87 -19.60 -5.55
C ARG A 11 21.42 -20.49 -6.69
N GLU A 12 20.29 -20.09 -7.31
CA GLU A 12 20.07 -20.28 -8.76
C GLU A 12 18.79 -19.55 -9.14
N ALA A 13 18.96 -18.46 -9.90
CA ALA A 13 18.04 -17.83 -10.85
C ALA A 13 16.53 -17.90 -10.53
N ALA A 14 16.05 -17.08 -9.62
CA ALA A 14 14.68 -16.64 -9.65
C ALA A 14 14.52 -15.73 -10.88
N THR A 15 13.92 -16.22 -11.94
CA THR A 15 13.42 -15.39 -13.03
C THR A 15 12.30 -14.56 -12.43
N PHE A 16 12.58 -13.28 -12.20
CA PHE A 16 11.63 -12.30 -11.68
C PHE A 16 10.37 -12.28 -12.55
N ASN A 17 9.24 -12.68 -11.97
CA ASN A 17 7.96 -12.81 -12.66
C ASN A 17 7.16 -11.49 -12.66
N MET A 18 7.66 -10.46 -12.02
CA MET A 18 7.06 -9.13 -12.12
C MET A 18 7.28 -8.61 -13.53
N ARG A 19 6.20 -8.49 -14.31
CA ARG A 19 6.29 -7.78 -15.60
C ARG A 19 6.58 -6.33 -15.26
N PRO A 20 7.76 -5.79 -15.61
CA PRO A 20 8.06 -4.38 -15.36
C PRO A 20 6.94 -3.55 -15.98
N PHE A 21 6.44 -2.57 -15.24
CA PHE A 21 5.46 -1.64 -15.76
C PHE A 21 6.07 -0.97 -17.01
N GLN A 22 5.40 -1.10 -18.15
CA GLN A 22 5.80 -0.45 -19.40
C GLN A 22 4.61 0.38 -19.89
N PRO A 23 4.63 1.69 -19.69
CA PRO A 23 3.65 2.56 -20.32
C PRO A 23 3.84 2.54 -21.84
N GLU A 24 2.74 2.62 -22.57
CA GLU A 24 2.76 2.75 -24.03
C GLU A 24 3.16 4.18 -24.43
N GLU A 25 2.88 5.15 -23.58
CA GLU A 25 3.15 6.57 -23.80
C GLU A 25 3.30 7.31 -22.47
N VAL A 26 4.18 8.32 -22.43
CA VAL A 26 4.26 9.30 -21.36
C VAL A 26 3.78 10.65 -21.89
N ILE A 27 2.70 11.17 -21.31
CA ILE A 27 2.13 12.47 -21.65
C ILE A 27 2.58 13.47 -20.59
N VAL A 28 3.17 14.59 -21.01
CA VAL A 28 3.85 15.55 -20.14
C VAL A 28 3.11 16.87 -20.16
N GLU A 29 2.61 17.33 -19.01
CA GLU A 29 2.06 18.69 -18.84
C GLU A 29 3.19 19.71 -18.98
N PRO A 30 2.99 20.83 -19.71
CA PRO A 30 3.97 21.90 -19.84
C PRO A 30 4.50 22.37 -18.47
N GLY A 31 5.83 22.49 -18.37
CA GLY A 31 6.54 22.82 -17.13
C GLY A 31 6.99 21.58 -16.32
N SER A 32 6.40 20.41 -16.55
CA SER A 32 6.81 19.15 -15.88
C SER A 32 8.08 18.56 -16.46
N GLU A 33 8.47 18.93 -17.69
CA GLU A 33 9.70 18.50 -18.36
C GLU A 33 10.98 18.96 -17.68
N PHE A 34 10.91 19.92 -16.76
CA PHE A 34 12.07 20.39 -16.00
C PHE A 34 12.28 19.63 -14.69
N SER A 35 11.34 18.76 -14.31
CA SER A 35 11.38 18.03 -13.03
C SER A 35 12.44 16.92 -12.98
N PRO A 36 12.94 16.55 -11.78
CA PRO A 36 13.77 15.34 -11.61
C PRO A 36 13.06 14.09 -12.11
N ILE A 37 11.75 13.96 -11.85
CA ILE A 37 10.92 12.82 -12.27
C ILE A 37 10.94 12.65 -13.80
N TYR A 38 10.80 13.75 -14.56
CA TYR A 38 10.89 13.68 -16.01
C TYR A 38 12.25 13.15 -16.48
N ARG A 39 13.35 13.63 -15.89
CA ARG A 39 14.70 13.15 -16.23
C ARG A 39 14.86 11.66 -15.96
N ASN A 40 14.34 11.19 -14.80
CA ASN A 40 14.36 9.77 -14.45
C ASN A 40 13.53 8.92 -15.44
N LEU A 41 12.30 9.36 -15.76
CA LEU A 41 11.45 8.69 -16.76
C LEU A 41 12.14 8.59 -18.12
N ARG A 42 12.77 9.68 -18.59
CA ARG A 42 13.50 9.68 -19.88
C ARG A 42 14.67 8.69 -19.87
N ALA A 43 15.39 8.59 -18.75
CA ALA A 43 16.53 7.70 -18.61
C ALA A 43 16.12 6.23 -18.55
N THR A 44 15.02 5.93 -17.86
CA THR A 44 14.56 4.56 -17.59
C THR A 44 13.63 4.00 -18.66
N LEU A 45 12.95 4.87 -19.43
CA LEU A 45 12.00 4.53 -20.49
C LEU A 45 12.45 5.07 -21.87
N PRO A 46 13.67 4.74 -22.36
CA PRO A 46 14.22 5.37 -23.56
C PRO A 46 13.47 5.05 -24.86
N ARG A 47 12.67 3.97 -24.87
CA ARG A 47 11.91 3.52 -26.04
C ARG A 47 10.44 3.94 -26.02
N VAL A 48 9.97 4.51 -24.92
CA VAL A 48 8.57 4.96 -24.77
C VAL A 48 8.44 6.36 -25.38
N PRO A 49 7.42 6.64 -26.19
CA PRO A 49 7.18 7.99 -26.70
C PRO A 49 6.79 8.93 -25.57
N PHE A 50 7.30 10.16 -25.64
CA PHE A 50 6.97 11.27 -24.74
C PHE A 50 6.32 12.37 -25.55
N THR A 51 5.07 12.70 -25.22
CA THR A 51 4.26 13.71 -25.89
C THR A 51 4.00 14.87 -24.95
N LEU A 52 4.31 16.10 -25.35
CA LEU A 52 3.89 17.28 -24.62
C LEU A 52 2.38 17.46 -24.80
N MET A 53 1.69 17.74 -23.69
CA MET A 53 0.27 18.02 -23.68
C MET A 53 0.05 19.43 -24.24
N ASP A 54 -0.82 19.55 -25.25
CA ASP A 54 -1.26 20.85 -25.71
C ASP A 54 -2.08 21.55 -24.60
N GLU A 55 -2.21 22.89 -24.64
CA GLU A 55 -2.89 23.70 -23.62
C GLU A 55 -4.38 23.32 -23.40
N VAL A 56 -4.97 22.62 -24.34
CA VAL A 56 -6.32 22.05 -24.22
C VAL A 56 -6.18 20.75 -23.43
N GLY A 57 -6.45 20.82 -22.14
CA GLY A 57 -6.31 19.70 -21.23
C GLY A 57 -6.96 18.42 -21.79
N LEU A 58 -6.25 17.29 -21.69
CA LEU A 58 -6.83 15.98 -21.95
C LEU A 58 -7.97 15.74 -20.94
N GLU A 59 -9.15 16.17 -21.29
CA GLU A 59 -10.37 15.60 -20.74
C GLU A 59 -10.39 14.15 -21.26
N TYR A 60 -9.81 13.22 -20.48
CA TYR A 60 -10.22 11.84 -20.58
C TYR A 60 -11.68 11.84 -20.13
N GLY A 61 -12.59 11.95 -21.08
CA GLY A 61 -14.00 11.85 -20.86
C GLY A 61 -14.35 10.64 -20.03
N PRO A 62 -15.57 10.53 -19.47
CA PRO A 62 -15.97 9.38 -18.69
C PRO A 62 -15.62 8.14 -19.49
N VAL A 63 -14.66 7.37 -18.97
CA VAL A 63 -14.31 6.08 -19.53
C VAL A 63 -15.58 5.27 -19.37
N ASP A 64 -16.27 5.04 -20.48
CA ASP A 64 -17.42 4.14 -20.50
C ASP A 64 -16.86 2.79 -20.01
N PHE A 65 -17.25 2.37 -18.81
CA PHE A 65 -16.62 1.31 -18.03
C PHE A 65 -16.72 -0.05 -18.74
N SER A 66 -16.04 -0.18 -19.86
CA SER A 66 -15.64 -1.50 -20.29
C SER A 66 -14.41 -1.95 -19.49
N ALA A 67 -14.35 -3.19 -19.12
CA ALA A 67 -13.21 -3.78 -18.42
C ALA A 67 -11.87 -3.55 -19.17
N ARG A 68 -11.91 -3.33 -20.47
CA ARG A 68 -10.75 -3.01 -21.32
C ARG A 68 -10.25 -1.59 -21.09
N ASP A 69 -11.14 -0.63 -20.88
CA ASP A 69 -10.77 0.80 -20.91
C ASP A 69 -10.06 1.23 -19.65
N PHE A 70 -10.44 0.71 -18.47
CA PHE A 70 -9.73 0.99 -17.23
C PHE A 70 -8.27 0.45 -17.26
N GLY A 71 -8.09 -0.79 -17.73
CA GLY A 71 -6.76 -1.40 -17.89
C GLY A 71 -5.94 -0.70 -18.97
N SER A 72 -6.56 -0.27 -20.07
CA SER A 72 -5.89 0.46 -21.15
C SER A 72 -5.47 1.86 -20.74
N ALA A 73 -6.28 2.55 -19.93
CA ALA A 73 -5.95 3.87 -19.43
C ALA A 73 -4.68 3.88 -18.56
N LYS A 74 -4.43 2.80 -17.80
CA LYS A 74 -3.20 2.63 -17.00
C LYS A 74 -1.92 2.50 -17.83
N LYS A 75 -2.03 2.17 -19.12
CA LYS A 75 -0.88 2.08 -20.03
C LYS A 75 -0.34 3.45 -20.45
N LYS A 76 -1.09 4.52 -20.19
CA LYS A 76 -0.62 5.89 -20.37
C LYS A 76 -0.23 6.49 -19.04
N LEU A 77 1.00 7.00 -18.97
CA LEU A 77 1.49 7.70 -17.79
C LEU A 77 1.43 9.20 -18.03
N LEU A 78 0.69 9.91 -17.19
CA LEU A 78 0.61 11.37 -17.20
C LEU A 78 1.59 11.94 -16.18
N LEU A 79 2.54 12.71 -16.62
CA LEU A 79 3.39 13.52 -15.76
C LEU A 79 2.80 14.94 -15.69
N THR A 80 2.21 15.29 -14.55
CA THR A 80 1.47 16.55 -14.37
C THR A 80 1.92 17.25 -13.09
N ARG A 81 1.45 18.50 -12.88
CA ARG A 81 1.63 19.20 -11.62
C ARG A 81 0.40 19.01 -10.72
N HIS A 82 0.63 18.67 -9.45
CA HIS A 82 -0.45 18.66 -8.47
C HIS A 82 -0.87 20.11 -8.13
N LYS A 83 -2.17 20.38 -8.17
CA LYS A 83 -2.74 21.73 -7.94
C LYS A 83 -3.46 21.85 -6.59
N GLY A 84 -3.58 20.76 -5.85
CA GLY A 84 -4.23 20.72 -4.54
C GLY A 84 -3.22 20.53 -3.41
N GLU A 85 -3.73 20.23 -2.22
CA GLU A 85 -2.91 19.85 -1.07
C GLU A 85 -2.35 18.46 -1.27
N PHE A 86 -1.03 18.30 -1.05
CA PHE A 86 -0.37 17.00 -1.08
C PHE A 86 -0.68 16.17 0.15
N LEU A 87 -0.73 16.81 1.33
CA LEU A 87 -0.95 16.12 2.60
C LEU A 87 -2.39 16.28 3.06
N LYS A 88 -3.06 15.16 3.26
CA LYS A 88 -4.44 15.12 3.74
C LYS A 88 -4.59 14.10 4.86
N LYS A 89 -5.55 14.32 5.76
CA LYS A 89 -5.94 13.27 6.71
C LYS A 89 -6.60 12.13 5.92
N CYS A 90 -6.28 10.89 6.27
CA CYS A 90 -6.98 9.71 5.74
C CYS A 90 -8.49 9.87 6.01
N PRO A 91 -9.36 9.74 5.00
CA PRO A 91 -10.80 10.01 5.16
C PRO A 91 -11.49 9.01 6.11
N GLY A 92 -10.89 7.82 6.28
CA GLY A 92 -11.48 6.79 7.15
C GLY A 92 -12.87 6.33 6.69
N SER A 93 -13.70 5.95 7.65
CA SER A 93 -15.15 5.69 7.46
C SER A 93 -15.88 6.10 8.72
N ASP A 94 -17.03 6.72 8.56
CA ASP A 94 -17.86 7.17 9.67
C ASP A 94 -18.23 6.01 10.61
N GLY A 95 -18.16 6.26 11.93
CA GLY A 95 -18.46 5.27 12.95
C GLY A 95 -17.41 4.18 13.14
N GLN A 96 -16.30 4.20 12.40
CA GLN A 96 -15.20 3.25 12.55
C GLN A 96 -14.06 3.84 13.39
N VAL A 97 -13.29 2.95 14.06
CA VAL A 97 -12.09 3.36 14.79
C VAL A 97 -11.00 3.74 13.79
N CYS A 98 -10.51 4.98 13.88
CA CYS A 98 -9.49 5.52 13.00
C CYS A 98 -8.13 5.58 13.71
N CYS A 99 -7.06 5.28 12.97
CA CYS A 99 -5.69 5.30 13.48
C CYS A 99 -4.97 6.65 13.31
N ASN A 100 -5.72 7.72 12.97
CA ASN A 100 -5.21 9.08 12.80
C ASN A 100 -4.05 9.19 11.79
N TYR A 101 -4.24 8.60 10.63
CA TYR A 101 -3.25 8.53 9.58
C TYR A 101 -3.37 9.70 8.59
N PHE A 102 -2.25 10.15 8.07
CA PHE A 102 -2.19 11.17 7.02
C PHE A 102 -1.66 10.52 5.73
N VAL A 103 -2.04 11.09 4.60
CA VAL A 103 -1.65 10.57 3.28
C VAL A 103 -1.00 11.65 2.44
N ILE A 104 0.01 11.26 1.68
CA ILE A 104 0.65 12.08 0.65
C ILE A 104 0.16 11.60 -0.71
N ASN A 105 -0.37 12.52 -1.49
CA ASN A 105 -0.80 12.30 -2.87
C ASN A 105 0.32 12.69 -3.83
N PHE A 106 1.31 11.81 -4.06
CA PHE A 106 2.38 12.05 -5.03
C PHE A 106 2.08 11.50 -6.43
N ALA A 107 1.10 10.63 -6.52
CA ALA A 107 0.62 9.99 -7.74
C ALA A 107 -0.86 9.63 -7.60
N SER A 108 -1.52 9.30 -8.69
CA SER A 108 -2.90 8.83 -8.68
C SER A 108 -3.07 7.65 -9.62
N ASN A 109 -3.80 6.65 -9.20
CA ASN A 109 -3.91 5.31 -9.75
C ASN A 109 -2.65 4.46 -9.50
N CYS A 110 -2.73 3.18 -9.81
CA CYS A 110 -1.68 2.20 -9.54
C CYS A 110 -1.37 1.41 -10.80
N SER A 111 -0.11 1.09 -11.03
CA SER A 111 0.33 0.24 -12.14
C SER A 111 -0.15 -1.21 -12.04
N MET A 112 -0.51 -1.65 -10.83
CA MET A 112 -1.07 -2.97 -10.55
C MET A 112 -2.58 -3.00 -10.81
N ASP A 113 -3.17 -4.21 -10.92
CA ASP A 113 -4.58 -4.38 -11.26
C ASP A 113 -5.29 -5.40 -10.35
N CYS A 114 -5.22 -5.19 -9.03
CA CYS A 114 -5.91 -6.05 -8.06
C CYS A 114 -7.42 -6.02 -8.28
N SER A 115 -8.08 -7.19 -8.29
CA SER A 115 -9.51 -7.32 -8.58
C SER A 115 -10.41 -6.55 -7.60
N TYR A 116 -10.02 -6.46 -6.34
CA TYR A 116 -10.74 -5.80 -5.25
C TYR A 116 -10.36 -4.33 -5.02
N CYS A 117 -9.51 -3.75 -5.89
CA CYS A 117 -9.00 -2.40 -5.69
C CYS A 117 -10.12 -1.35 -5.80
N TYR A 118 -10.29 -0.55 -4.75
CA TYR A 118 -11.32 0.50 -4.73
C TYR A 118 -11.04 1.65 -5.71
N LEU A 119 -9.81 1.79 -6.18
CA LEU A 119 -9.44 2.80 -7.16
C LEU A 119 -10.20 2.64 -8.49
N GLN A 120 -10.66 1.43 -8.81
CA GLN A 120 -11.49 1.15 -9.98
C GLN A 120 -12.82 1.94 -9.96
N GLU A 121 -13.32 2.25 -8.78
CA GLU A 121 -14.52 3.06 -8.60
C GLU A 121 -14.18 4.51 -8.33
N TYR A 122 -13.21 4.76 -7.46
CA TYR A 122 -12.82 6.10 -7.05
C TYR A 122 -12.24 6.94 -8.19
N LEU A 123 -11.56 6.32 -9.14
CA LEU A 123 -10.95 6.94 -10.31
C LEU A 123 -11.71 6.61 -11.61
N ALA A 124 -12.98 6.25 -11.50
CA ALA A 124 -13.81 5.88 -12.60
C ALA A 124 -13.79 6.88 -13.76
N ASP A 125 -13.89 8.16 -13.43
CA ASP A 125 -13.94 9.24 -14.41
C ASP A 125 -12.55 9.58 -15.00
N ASN A 126 -11.47 9.08 -14.40
CA ASN A 126 -10.11 9.33 -14.87
C ASN A 126 -9.14 8.22 -14.41
N ALA A 127 -9.14 7.12 -15.14
CA ALA A 127 -8.33 5.94 -14.85
C ALA A 127 -6.85 6.04 -15.28
N ALA A 128 -6.41 7.18 -15.84
CA ALA A 128 -5.01 7.36 -16.22
C ALA A 128 -4.08 7.30 -15.01
N LEU A 129 -2.91 6.69 -15.20
CA LEU A 129 -1.86 6.69 -14.19
C LEU A 129 -1.16 8.05 -14.19
N LYS A 130 -1.27 8.78 -13.08
CA LYS A 130 -0.69 10.13 -12.96
C LYS A 130 0.45 10.13 -11.95
N VAL A 131 1.53 10.83 -12.28
CA VAL A 131 2.64 11.14 -11.38
C VAL A 131 2.77 12.66 -11.30
N PHE A 132 2.94 13.18 -10.09
CA PHE A 132 3.04 14.61 -9.88
C PHE A 132 4.49 15.06 -9.86
N SER A 133 4.82 15.97 -10.78
CA SER A 133 6.21 16.40 -11.04
C SER A 133 6.78 17.37 -10.01
N ASN A 134 5.95 18.06 -9.25
CA ASN A 134 6.31 19.14 -8.34
C ASN A 134 6.57 18.64 -6.90
N VAL A 135 7.56 17.76 -6.75
CA VAL A 135 7.96 17.19 -5.45
C VAL A 135 8.47 18.27 -4.50
N ASP A 136 9.10 19.32 -5.01
CA ASP A 136 9.56 20.45 -4.18
C ASP A 136 8.40 21.14 -3.47
N ASP A 137 7.25 21.31 -4.14
CA ASP A 137 6.04 21.87 -3.52
C ASP A 137 5.51 20.95 -2.40
N LEU A 138 5.57 19.62 -2.61
CA LEU A 138 5.21 18.63 -1.59
C LEU A 138 6.11 18.74 -0.36
N LEU A 139 7.43 18.77 -0.56
CA LEU A 139 8.39 18.85 0.56
C LEU A 139 8.22 20.15 1.34
N LYS A 140 7.97 21.26 0.66
CA LYS A 140 7.66 22.55 1.29
C LYS A 140 6.38 22.49 2.13
N GLU A 141 5.31 21.93 1.59
CA GLU A 141 4.05 21.76 2.33
C GLU A 141 4.25 20.87 3.57
N ALA A 142 5.03 19.78 3.43
CA ALA A 142 5.38 18.91 4.55
C ALA A 142 6.17 19.64 5.62
N GLU A 143 7.19 20.42 5.25
CA GLU A 143 8.00 21.22 6.17
C GLU A 143 7.13 22.22 6.94
N GLU A 144 6.25 22.95 6.24
CA GLU A 144 5.31 23.89 6.86
C GLU A 144 4.37 23.22 7.87
N LEU A 145 3.80 22.05 7.52
CA LEU A 145 2.92 21.28 8.40
C LEU A 145 3.68 20.80 9.66
N LEU A 146 4.83 20.15 9.47
CA LEU A 146 5.61 19.55 10.55
C LEU A 146 6.17 20.61 11.48
N SER A 147 6.68 21.75 10.96
CA SER A 147 7.21 22.85 11.75
C SER A 147 6.14 23.60 12.56
N ARG A 148 4.93 23.74 12.00
CA ARG A 148 3.78 24.36 12.69
C ARG A 148 3.26 23.51 13.84
N HIS A 149 3.38 22.18 13.74
CA HIS A 149 2.84 21.23 14.70
C HIS A 149 3.90 20.37 15.40
N ARG A 150 4.99 20.97 15.88
CA ARG A 150 6.16 20.27 16.45
C ARG A 150 5.85 19.32 17.61
N ARG A 151 4.74 19.54 18.34
CA ARG A 151 4.32 18.67 19.46
C ARG A 151 3.43 17.52 19.04
N PHE A 152 2.99 17.51 17.80
CA PHE A 152 2.18 16.44 17.25
C PHE A 152 3.07 15.48 16.45
N PHE A 153 2.93 14.19 16.72
CA PHE A 153 3.68 13.18 15.99
C PHE A 153 2.82 12.62 14.85
N PHE A 154 3.28 12.78 13.65
CA PHE A 154 2.57 12.39 12.44
C PHE A 154 2.93 10.97 12.01
N ARG A 155 1.92 10.22 11.55
CA ARG A 155 2.08 9.03 10.74
C ARG A 155 1.55 9.35 9.35
N ILE A 156 2.45 9.37 8.39
CA ILE A 156 2.14 9.79 7.01
C ILE A 156 2.51 8.65 6.07
N GLY A 157 1.66 8.34 5.10
CA GLY A 157 1.95 7.33 4.09
C GLY A 157 1.63 7.79 2.69
N THR A 158 2.22 7.11 1.73
CA THR A 158 2.13 7.43 0.29
C THR A 158 1.30 6.43 -0.50
N GLY A 159 0.79 5.35 0.13
CA GLY A 159 0.17 4.21 -0.53
C GLY A 159 -1.36 4.17 -0.46
N GLU A 160 -2.06 5.32 -0.46
CA GLU A 160 -3.53 5.36 -0.44
C GLU A 160 -4.12 5.27 -1.86
N ILE A 161 -3.80 6.24 -2.71
CA ILE A 161 -4.34 6.33 -4.08
C ILE A 161 -3.38 5.83 -5.15
N THR A 162 -2.29 5.20 -4.74
CA THR A 162 -1.29 4.55 -5.59
C THR A 162 -0.52 3.51 -4.78
N ASP A 163 0.37 2.76 -5.41
CA ASP A 163 1.41 1.98 -4.73
C ASP A 163 2.65 2.86 -4.54
N SER A 164 3.27 2.81 -3.36
CA SER A 164 4.37 3.71 -3.02
C SER A 164 5.65 3.45 -3.81
N LEU A 165 5.92 2.21 -4.20
CA LEU A 165 7.21 1.79 -4.73
C LEU A 165 7.16 1.19 -6.14
N ALA A 166 6.00 0.74 -6.62
CA ALA A 166 5.90 0.07 -7.91
C ALA A 166 6.40 0.93 -9.10
N LEU A 167 6.29 2.25 -9.00
CA LEU A 167 6.81 3.18 -10.00
C LEU A 167 8.17 3.75 -9.66
N ASP A 168 8.68 3.52 -8.45
CA ASP A 168 9.91 4.14 -7.97
C ASP A 168 11.15 3.89 -8.86
N PRO A 169 11.34 2.69 -9.45
CA PRO A 169 12.42 2.45 -10.41
C PRO A 169 12.46 3.41 -11.61
N TYR A 170 11.29 3.98 -11.95
CA TYR A 170 11.14 4.88 -13.10
C TYR A 170 11.18 6.35 -12.69
N ILE A 171 10.57 6.70 -11.55
CA ILE A 171 10.37 8.08 -11.12
C ILE A 171 11.38 8.54 -10.08
N GLY A 172 11.96 7.63 -9.27
CA GLY A 172 12.92 7.94 -8.23
C GLY A 172 12.35 8.76 -7.08
N PHE A 173 11.05 8.64 -6.79
CA PHE A 173 10.35 9.43 -5.78
C PHE A 173 10.92 9.20 -4.37
N ALA A 174 11.21 7.95 -4.00
CA ALA A 174 11.75 7.62 -2.69
C ALA A 174 13.10 8.33 -2.42
N ARG A 175 13.92 8.49 -3.44
CA ARG A 175 15.22 9.20 -3.34
C ARG A 175 15.05 10.68 -3.00
N GLU A 176 13.96 11.29 -3.42
CA GLU A 176 13.65 12.69 -3.13
C GLU A 176 13.06 12.86 -1.72
N VAL A 177 12.19 11.94 -1.28
CA VAL A 177 11.41 12.15 -0.04
C VAL A 177 12.05 11.52 1.19
N VAL A 178 12.70 10.36 1.07
CA VAL A 178 13.28 9.64 2.22
C VAL A 178 14.30 10.50 2.98
N PRO A 179 15.28 11.17 2.34
CA PRO A 179 16.25 12.00 3.06
C PRO A 179 15.60 13.14 3.85
N PHE A 180 14.58 13.78 3.27
CA PHE A 180 13.85 14.86 3.92
C PHE A 180 13.11 14.36 5.18
N PHE A 181 12.30 13.31 5.05
CA PHE A 181 11.51 12.78 6.16
C PHE A 181 12.36 12.12 7.25
N ALA A 182 13.50 11.53 6.89
CA ALA A 182 14.44 10.94 7.83
C ALA A 182 15.00 11.97 8.83
N GLU A 183 15.11 13.23 8.45
CA GLU A 183 15.60 14.32 9.32
C GLU A 183 14.49 14.93 10.19
N GLN A 184 13.23 14.63 9.96
CA GLN A 184 12.13 15.26 10.69
C GLN A 184 11.90 14.57 12.05
N PRO A 185 11.86 15.30 13.17
CA PRO A 185 11.78 14.68 14.50
C PRO A 185 10.39 14.16 14.87
N ASN A 186 9.35 14.65 14.22
CA ASN A 186 7.97 14.44 14.62
C ASN A 186 7.10 13.72 13.57
N VAL A 187 7.73 12.86 12.75
CA VAL A 187 7.02 12.09 11.73
C VAL A 187 7.59 10.68 11.59
N LEU A 188 6.72 9.74 11.19
CA LEU A 188 7.07 8.50 10.53
C LEU A 188 6.47 8.52 9.13
N LEU A 189 7.31 8.38 8.11
CA LEU A 189 6.87 8.17 6.75
C LEU A 189 6.72 6.67 6.48
N GLU A 190 5.57 6.26 5.95
CA GLU A 190 5.31 4.91 5.50
C GLU A 190 5.27 4.83 3.97
N LEU A 191 6.07 3.93 3.42
CA LEU A 191 6.05 3.55 2.01
C LEU A 191 5.38 2.17 1.90
N LYS A 192 4.09 2.14 1.53
CA LYS A 192 3.30 0.91 1.48
C LYS A 192 3.19 0.37 0.06
N THR A 193 3.54 -0.90 -0.14
CA THR A 193 3.63 -1.51 -1.47
C THR A 193 3.12 -2.95 -1.53
N LYS A 194 2.86 -3.43 -2.74
CA LYS A 194 2.74 -4.84 -3.14
C LYS A 194 3.84 -5.24 -4.13
N SER A 195 4.87 -4.42 -4.29
CA SER A 195 6.02 -4.70 -5.16
C SER A 195 7.24 -5.16 -4.38
N ASP A 196 8.24 -5.62 -5.10
CA ASP A 196 9.60 -5.90 -4.65
C ASP A 196 10.60 -4.77 -5.02
N CYS A 197 10.11 -3.65 -5.53
CA CYS A 197 10.88 -2.52 -6.03
C CYS A 197 11.51 -1.70 -4.89
N VAL A 198 12.53 -2.23 -4.24
CA VAL A 198 13.20 -1.60 -3.07
C VAL A 198 14.62 -1.14 -3.35
N ASP A 199 15.19 -1.42 -4.52
CA ASP A 199 16.60 -1.12 -4.82
C ASP A 199 16.94 0.36 -4.65
N GLY A 200 16.00 1.25 -4.97
CA GLY A 200 16.14 2.69 -4.76
C GLY A 200 16.27 3.12 -3.31
N LEU A 201 15.83 2.29 -2.37
CA LEU A 201 15.86 2.55 -0.93
C LEU A 201 17.15 2.09 -0.26
N LEU A 202 17.77 1.00 -0.74
CA LEU A 202 18.82 0.27 0.00
C LEU A 202 20.09 1.10 0.28
N HIS A 203 20.25 2.21 -0.41
CA HIS A 203 21.39 3.12 -0.27
C HIS A 203 21.08 4.40 0.51
N LEU A 204 19.83 4.53 1.01
CA LEU A 204 19.37 5.68 1.77
C LEU A 204 19.42 5.39 3.26
N ASP A 205 19.67 6.42 4.08
CA ASP A 205 19.63 6.30 5.54
C ASP A 205 18.23 6.64 6.08
N PRO A 206 17.46 5.65 6.57
CA PRO A 206 16.10 5.88 7.05
C PRO A 206 16.02 6.54 8.45
N LYS A 207 17.11 6.63 9.20
CA LYS A 207 17.20 7.21 10.56
C LYS A 207 16.06 6.83 11.52
N GLU A 208 15.57 5.59 11.42
CA GLU A 208 14.42 5.09 12.20
C GLU A 208 13.08 5.85 11.94
N ARG A 209 13.02 6.70 10.92
CA ARG A 209 11.86 7.53 10.59
C ARG A 209 11.06 7.03 9.39
N ILE A 210 11.60 6.05 8.69
CA ILE A 210 10.97 5.48 7.50
C ILE A 210 10.54 4.04 7.79
N VAL A 211 9.29 3.77 7.50
CA VAL A 211 8.71 2.42 7.55
C VAL A 211 8.41 1.98 6.13
N VAL A 212 8.98 0.87 5.71
CA VAL A 212 8.57 0.21 4.46
C VAL A 212 7.57 -0.88 4.83
N SER A 213 6.42 -0.87 4.20
CA SER A 213 5.36 -1.80 4.55
C SER A 213 4.80 -2.53 3.33
N TRP A 214 4.39 -3.77 3.55
CA TRP A 214 3.77 -4.59 2.52
C TRP A 214 2.33 -4.92 2.86
N SER A 215 1.45 -4.81 1.85
CA SER A 215 0.17 -5.51 1.91
C SER A 215 0.41 -6.98 1.63
N MET A 216 -0.10 -7.85 2.51
CA MET A 216 0.20 -9.29 2.50
C MET A 216 -1.07 -10.10 2.33
N ASN A 217 -0.99 -11.07 1.46
CA ASN A 217 -1.98 -12.14 1.28
C ASN A 217 -1.27 -13.47 1.02
N PRO A 218 -1.90 -14.61 1.29
CA PRO A 218 -1.40 -15.91 0.82
C PRO A 218 -1.21 -15.94 -0.70
N GLN A 219 -0.24 -16.73 -1.16
CA GLN A 219 0.10 -16.80 -2.60
C GLN A 219 -1.11 -17.11 -3.47
N GLU A 220 -2.05 -17.95 -3.01
CA GLU A 220 -3.28 -18.25 -3.74
C GLU A 220 -4.13 -17.00 -4.01
N VAL A 221 -4.25 -16.09 -3.05
CA VAL A 221 -4.95 -14.83 -3.22
C VAL A 221 -4.19 -13.90 -4.17
N ILE A 222 -2.86 -13.87 -4.05
CA ILE A 222 -2.00 -13.08 -4.93
C ILE A 222 -2.19 -13.51 -6.38
N ASP A 223 -2.11 -14.80 -6.65
CA ASP A 223 -2.21 -15.35 -8.01
C ASP A 223 -3.58 -15.08 -8.67
N LEU A 224 -4.65 -15.13 -7.87
CA LEU A 224 -6.01 -15.01 -8.38
C LEU A 224 -6.52 -13.57 -8.46
N ASP A 225 -6.09 -12.69 -7.56
CA ASP A 225 -6.74 -11.40 -7.35
C ASP A 225 -5.80 -10.20 -7.28
N GLU A 226 -4.47 -10.39 -7.21
CA GLU A 226 -3.49 -9.30 -7.13
C GLU A 226 -2.62 -9.20 -8.41
N HIS A 227 -3.26 -8.93 -9.54
CA HIS A 227 -2.59 -8.92 -10.84
C HIS A 227 -1.52 -7.81 -10.95
N GLY A 228 -0.34 -8.20 -11.44
CA GLY A 228 0.80 -7.29 -11.63
C GLY A 228 1.51 -6.90 -10.35
N THR A 229 1.31 -7.64 -9.27
CA THR A 229 2.04 -7.48 -8.00
C THR A 229 3.17 -8.49 -7.87
N ALA A 230 4.07 -8.28 -6.92
CA ALA A 230 5.07 -9.26 -6.53
C ALA A 230 4.43 -10.47 -5.83
N SER A 231 5.04 -11.65 -5.94
CA SER A 231 4.68 -12.85 -5.19
C SER A 231 4.91 -12.67 -3.68
N LEU A 232 4.40 -13.57 -2.88
CA LEU A 232 4.63 -13.55 -1.43
C LEU A 232 6.13 -13.62 -1.10
N ASP A 233 6.85 -14.52 -1.74
CA ASP A 233 8.29 -14.72 -1.50
C ASP A 233 9.10 -13.47 -1.92
N GLU A 234 8.77 -12.84 -3.05
CA GLU A 234 9.41 -11.59 -3.49
C GLU A 234 9.16 -10.43 -2.52
N ARG A 235 7.93 -10.30 -1.98
CA ARG A 235 7.61 -9.29 -0.93
C ARG A 235 8.40 -9.55 0.35
N LEU A 236 8.54 -10.81 0.77
CA LEU A 236 9.28 -11.18 1.96
C LEU A 236 10.79 -10.95 1.80
N GLU A 237 11.35 -11.29 0.65
CA GLU A 237 12.75 -11.01 0.33
C GLU A 237 13.02 -9.50 0.29
N ALA A 238 12.14 -8.72 -0.34
CA ALA A 238 12.24 -7.27 -0.34
C ALA A 238 12.16 -6.68 1.07
N ALA A 239 11.28 -7.22 1.92
CA ALA A 239 11.16 -6.81 3.32
C ALA A 239 12.44 -7.12 4.11
N HIS A 240 13.03 -8.30 3.91
CA HIS A 240 14.30 -8.67 4.53
C HIS A 240 15.42 -7.72 4.12
N ARG A 241 15.57 -7.43 2.82
CA ARG A 241 16.58 -6.49 2.30
C ARG A 241 16.42 -5.07 2.87
N CYS A 242 15.19 -4.58 2.98
CA CYS A 242 14.92 -3.30 3.64
C CYS A 242 15.30 -3.32 5.12
N GLN A 243 15.01 -4.42 5.83
CA GLN A 243 15.40 -4.56 7.23
C GLN A 243 16.90 -4.53 7.42
N GLU A 244 17.67 -5.24 6.58
CA GLU A 244 19.14 -5.22 6.59
C GLU A 244 19.70 -3.83 6.26
N ALA A 245 19.02 -3.05 5.43
CA ALA A 245 19.34 -1.66 5.13
C ALA A 245 18.94 -0.66 6.24
N GLY A 246 18.41 -1.15 7.38
CA GLY A 246 18.10 -0.32 8.55
C GLY A 246 16.67 0.21 8.61
N TYR A 247 15.81 -0.12 7.66
CA TYR A 247 14.41 0.29 7.69
C TYR A 247 13.62 -0.43 8.77
N ARG A 248 12.60 0.24 9.29
CA ARG A 248 11.51 -0.41 10.03
C ARG A 248 10.52 -0.98 9.05
N LEU A 249 9.85 -2.06 9.46
CA LEU A 249 8.86 -2.74 8.61
C LEU A 249 7.44 -2.53 9.13
N GLY A 250 6.47 -2.65 8.24
CA GLY A 250 5.05 -2.77 8.53
C GLY A 250 4.42 -3.84 7.65
N PHE A 251 3.38 -4.52 8.14
CA PHE A 251 2.62 -5.43 7.30
C PHE A 251 1.12 -5.17 7.44
N HIS A 252 0.43 -5.19 6.31
CA HIS A 252 -1.00 -4.94 6.21
C HIS A 252 -1.69 -6.18 5.66
N PHE A 253 -2.37 -6.91 6.51
CA PHE A 253 -3.29 -7.98 6.13
C PHE A 253 -4.65 -7.34 5.83
N ASP A 254 -4.69 -6.58 4.76
CA ASP A 254 -5.85 -5.76 4.36
C ASP A 254 -5.91 -5.66 2.81
N PRO A 255 -6.90 -6.39 2.19
CA PRO A 255 -7.94 -7.16 2.84
C PRO A 255 -7.53 -8.60 3.17
N MET A 256 -7.98 -9.11 4.32
CA MET A 256 -8.05 -10.55 4.58
C MET A 256 -9.26 -11.13 3.83
N ILE A 257 -9.05 -12.28 3.19
CA ILE A 257 -10.03 -12.95 2.34
C ILE A 257 -10.43 -14.28 2.98
N GLU A 258 -11.73 -14.52 3.06
CA GLU A 258 -12.28 -15.81 3.47
C GLU A 258 -12.49 -16.70 2.24
N TYR A 259 -11.99 -17.93 2.30
CA TYR A 259 -12.13 -18.97 1.28
C TYR A 259 -11.83 -20.35 1.92
N PRO A 260 -12.16 -21.47 1.26
CA PRO A 260 -11.74 -22.78 1.75
C PRO A 260 -10.23 -22.84 2.01
N ASP A 261 -9.83 -23.32 3.20
CA ASP A 261 -8.41 -23.41 3.64
C ASP A 261 -7.73 -22.07 4.00
N TRP A 262 -8.43 -20.94 4.06
CA TRP A 262 -7.84 -19.63 4.39
C TRP A 262 -7.03 -19.65 5.70
N GLU A 263 -7.48 -20.40 6.71
CA GLU A 263 -6.79 -20.50 8.00
C GLU A 263 -5.39 -21.05 7.85
N ARG A 264 -5.27 -22.20 7.18
CA ARG A 264 -3.98 -22.85 6.90
C ARG A 264 -3.04 -21.92 6.13
N ASP A 265 -3.56 -21.24 5.12
CA ASP A 265 -2.76 -20.44 4.21
C ASP A 265 -2.30 -19.13 4.85
N TYR A 266 -3.15 -18.47 5.67
CA TYR A 266 -2.74 -17.29 6.44
C TYR A 266 -1.78 -17.64 7.58
N GLU A 267 -1.98 -18.75 8.30
CA GLU A 267 -1.05 -19.22 9.33
C GLU A 267 0.32 -19.49 8.72
N ARG A 268 0.37 -20.21 7.60
CA ARG A 268 1.60 -20.48 6.85
C ARG A 268 2.29 -19.20 6.38
N MET A 269 1.54 -18.22 5.84
CA MET A 269 2.08 -16.93 5.43
C MET A 269 2.70 -16.18 6.61
N LEU A 270 2.08 -16.22 7.78
CA LEU A 270 2.64 -15.61 9.00
C LEU A 270 3.91 -16.31 9.45
N ASP A 271 3.95 -17.65 9.42
CA ASP A 271 5.14 -18.43 9.75
C ASP A 271 6.30 -18.07 8.82
N GLN A 272 6.06 -17.96 7.51
CA GLN A 272 7.04 -17.50 6.53
C GLN A 272 7.50 -16.07 6.84
N THR A 273 6.58 -15.16 7.13
CA THR A 273 6.88 -13.76 7.45
C THR A 273 7.83 -13.68 8.67
N PHE A 274 7.48 -14.33 9.78
CA PHE A 274 8.28 -14.28 11.00
C PHE A 274 9.57 -15.12 10.96
N ALA A 275 9.68 -16.05 10.02
CA ALA A 275 10.93 -16.73 9.73
C ALA A 275 11.90 -15.87 8.90
N THR A 276 11.37 -14.98 8.06
CA THR A 276 12.16 -14.15 7.14
C THR A 276 12.65 -12.86 7.78
N VAL A 277 11.82 -12.21 8.62
CA VAL A 277 12.14 -10.89 9.20
C VAL A 277 12.19 -10.93 10.73
N ASN A 278 13.04 -10.11 11.32
CA ASN A 278 13.06 -9.91 12.76
C ASN A 278 11.86 -9.08 13.20
N TRP A 279 10.91 -9.69 13.88
CA TRP A 279 9.67 -9.05 14.31
C TRP A 279 9.86 -7.82 15.21
N ARG A 280 11.00 -7.70 15.92
CA ARG A 280 11.32 -6.52 16.75
C ARG A 280 11.55 -5.27 15.93
N ARG A 281 11.81 -5.41 14.64
CA ARG A 281 11.91 -4.30 13.67
C ARG A 281 10.57 -3.99 13.00
N ILE A 282 9.51 -4.73 13.31
CA ILE A 282 8.17 -4.45 12.82
C ILE A 282 7.53 -3.36 13.68
N SER A 283 7.14 -2.27 13.04
CA SER A 283 6.49 -1.12 13.66
C SER A 283 5.04 -1.40 14.00
N TRP A 284 4.32 -2.03 13.08
CA TRP A 284 2.92 -2.43 13.25
C TRP A 284 2.49 -3.51 12.27
N LEU A 285 1.42 -4.19 12.65
CA LEU A 285 0.64 -5.06 11.79
C LEU A 285 -0.79 -4.52 11.75
N SER A 286 -1.37 -4.30 10.59
CA SER A 286 -2.79 -3.97 10.46
C SER A 286 -3.57 -5.16 9.92
N MET A 287 -4.79 -5.31 10.40
CA MET A 287 -5.73 -6.30 9.92
C MET A 287 -7.01 -5.61 9.44
N GLY A 288 -7.54 -6.04 8.31
CA GLY A 288 -8.81 -5.59 7.76
C GLY A 288 -9.37 -6.66 6.84
N VAL A 289 -10.65 -7.02 6.99
CA VAL A 289 -11.28 -7.98 6.07
C VAL A 289 -11.70 -7.30 4.78
N LEU A 290 -11.97 -8.10 3.74
CA LEU A 290 -12.51 -7.62 2.48
C LEU A 290 -13.76 -6.77 2.70
N ARG A 291 -13.71 -5.56 2.13
CA ARG A 291 -14.83 -4.61 2.11
C ARG A 291 -14.90 -3.91 0.76
N ASN A 292 -16.06 -3.78 0.24
CA ASN A 292 -16.31 -3.12 -1.03
C ASN A 292 -17.68 -2.42 -1.01
N THR A 293 -17.87 -1.44 -1.88
CA THR A 293 -19.19 -0.88 -2.14
C THR A 293 -19.98 -1.82 -3.06
N PRO A 294 -21.32 -1.75 -3.06
CA PRO A 294 -22.11 -2.48 -4.05
C PRO A 294 -21.75 -2.16 -5.50
N SER A 295 -21.34 -0.93 -5.80
CA SER A 295 -20.88 -0.51 -7.12
C SER A 295 -19.53 -1.13 -7.48
N LEU A 296 -18.56 -1.13 -6.56
CA LEU A 296 -17.27 -1.79 -6.77
C LEU A 296 -17.50 -3.30 -7.04
N LYS A 297 -18.39 -3.96 -6.30
CA LYS A 297 -18.71 -5.37 -6.54
C LYS A 297 -19.27 -5.62 -7.95
N ARG A 298 -20.05 -4.67 -8.51
CA ARG A 298 -20.48 -4.72 -9.93
C ARG A 298 -19.30 -4.57 -10.88
N THR A 299 -18.42 -3.60 -10.66
CA THR A 299 -17.21 -3.39 -11.47
C THR A 299 -16.31 -4.64 -11.47
N MET A 300 -16.09 -5.25 -10.29
CA MET A 300 -15.34 -6.51 -10.17
C MET A 300 -15.94 -7.63 -11.02
N ARG A 301 -17.28 -7.79 -11.02
CA ARG A 301 -17.94 -8.81 -11.86
C ARG A 301 -17.70 -8.62 -13.35
N HIS A 302 -17.63 -7.37 -13.81
CA HIS A 302 -17.36 -7.09 -15.22
C HIS A 302 -15.90 -7.30 -15.57
N ARG A 303 -14.99 -6.86 -14.71
CA ARG A 303 -13.56 -6.91 -15.00
C ARG A 303 -12.92 -8.25 -14.69
N PHE A 304 -13.36 -8.90 -13.63
CA PHE A 304 -12.78 -10.14 -13.09
C PHE A 304 -13.86 -11.19 -12.79
N PRO A 305 -14.58 -11.67 -13.81
CA PRO A 305 -15.72 -12.57 -13.59
C PRO A 305 -15.34 -13.90 -12.96
N GLY A 306 -14.06 -14.29 -13.04
CA GLY A 306 -13.52 -15.50 -12.41
C GLY A 306 -13.05 -15.31 -10.96
N SER A 307 -13.10 -14.09 -10.41
CA SER A 307 -12.67 -13.82 -9.04
C SER A 307 -13.56 -14.53 -8.01
N ARG A 308 -12.96 -15.30 -7.10
CA ARG A 308 -13.66 -15.96 -6.00
C ARG A 308 -14.26 -14.99 -4.99
N LEU A 309 -13.75 -13.75 -4.93
CA LEU A 309 -14.25 -12.70 -4.03
C LEU A 309 -15.71 -12.30 -4.32
N LEU A 310 -16.22 -12.68 -5.47
CA LEU A 310 -17.60 -12.40 -5.87
C LEU A 310 -18.62 -13.40 -5.30
N THR A 311 -18.19 -14.58 -4.86
CA THR A 311 -19.05 -15.69 -4.44
C THR A 311 -19.38 -15.69 -2.95
N GLY A 312 -18.53 -15.04 -2.10
CA GLY A 312 -18.75 -14.96 -0.67
C GLY A 312 -19.99 -14.14 -0.29
N GLU A 313 -20.70 -14.57 0.75
CA GLU A 313 -21.79 -13.81 1.33
C GLU A 313 -21.26 -12.58 2.06
N GLN A 314 -21.88 -11.44 1.84
CA GLN A 314 -21.53 -10.17 2.47
C GLN A 314 -22.80 -9.42 2.86
N VAL A 315 -22.74 -8.72 3.98
CA VAL A 315 -23.80 -7.87 4.50
C VAL A 315 -23.49 -6.40 4.29
N LEU A 316 -24.50 -5.61 3.98
CA LEU A 316 -24.35 -4.15 3.87
C LEU A 316 -24.27 -3.56 5.29
N CYS A 317 -23.16 -2.87 5.56
CA CYS A 317 -22.91 -2.20 6.84
C CYS A 317 -23.41 -0.74 6.81
N PRO A 318 -23.58 -0.10 7.98
CA PRO A 318 -24.10 1.29 8.08
C PRO A 318 -23.28 2.33 7.31
N ASP A 319 -21.99 2.10 7.09
CA ASP A 319 -21.10 2.96 6.29
C ASP A 319 -21.22 2.72 4.77
N GLY A 320 -22.23 1.98 4.33
CA GLY A 320 -22.49 1.69 2.91
C GLY A 320 -21.59 0.65 2.28
N LYS A 321 -20.71 0.01 3.05
CA LYS A 321 -19.80 -1.03 2.54
C LYS A 321 -20.32 -2.43 2.85
N LEU A 322 -20.12 -3.33 1.91
CA LEU A 322 -20.33 -4.76 2.06
C LEU A 322 -19.12 -5.36 2.81
N ARG A 323 -19.38 -6.18 3.82
CA ARG A 323 -18.38 -6.95 4.58
C ARG A 323 -18.88 -8.36 4.85
N TYR A 324 -17.99 -9.26 5.25
CA TYR A 324 -18.41 -10.53 5.83
C TYR A 324 -19.27 -10.29 7.09
N PHE A 325 -20.09 -11.27 7.44
CA PHE A 325 -20.90 -11.23 8.66
C PHE A 325 -20.01 -11.00 9.89
N GLN A 326 -20.46 -10.18 10.83
CA GLN A 326 -19.61 -9.74 11.96
C GLN A 326 -18.99 -10.88 12.76
N PRO A 327 -19.71 -11.95 13.16
CA PRO A 327 -19.09 -13.08 13.85
C PRO A 327 -17.92 -13.71 13.09
N LEU A 328 -18.05 -13.87 11.77
CA LEU A 328 -16.98 -14.41 10.93
C LEU A 328 -15.76 -13.47 10.92
N ARG A 329 -15.96 -12.15 10.80
CA ARG A 329 -14.86 -11.18 10.87
C ARG A 329 -14.12 -11.25 12.19
N VAL A 330 -14.86 -11.31 13.31
CA VAL A 330 -14.28 -11.43 14.66
C VAL A 330 -13.48 -12.73 14.80
N GLU A 331 -14.00 -13.84 14.27
CA GLU A 331 -13.28 -15.13 14.25
C GLU A 331 -11.98 -15.02 13.47
N MET A 332 -12.01 -14.47 12.24
CA MET A 332 -10.83 -14.26 11.41
C MET A 332 -9.78 -13.43 12.12
N TYR A 333 -10.17 -12.30 12.72
CA TYR A 333 -9.24 -11.44 13.46
C TYR A 333 -8.65 -12.13 14.70
N ARG A 334 -9.45 -12.87 15.47
CA ARG A 334 -8.97 -13.60 16.64
C ARG A 334 -7.97 -14.69 16.29
N LYS A 335 -8.22 -15.43 15.20
CA LYS A 335 -7.28 -16.45 14.72
C LYS A 335 -5.96 -15.81 14.29
N MET A 336 -6.02 -14.78 13.44
CA MET A 336 -4.82 -14.04 13.04
C MET A 336 -4.06 -13.47 14.23
N LEU A 337 -4.76 -12.83 15.16
CA LEU A 337 -4.13 -12.27 16.37
C LEU A 337 -3.47 -13.37 17.21
N GLY A 338 -4.12 -14.54 17.35
CA GLY A 338 -3.57 -15.70 18.04
C GLY A 338 -2.26 -16.19 17.41
N TRP A 339 -2.22 -16.34 16.09
CA TRP A 339 -1.01 -16.73 15.37
C TRP A 339 0.10 -15.68 15.50
N ILE A 340 -0.23 -14.41 15.31
CA ILE A 340 0.71 -13.30 15.48
C ILE A 340 1.30 -13.30 16.90
N ARG A 341 0.48 -13.46 17.93
CA ARG A 341 0.94 -13.41 19.33
C ARG A 341 1.85 -14.58 19.71
N ARG A 342 1.69 -15.75 19.07
CA ARG A 342 2.62 -16.87 19.24
C ARG A 342 4.03 -16.57 18.73
N ALA A 343 4.13 -15.89 17.59
CA ALA A 343 5.41 -15.58 16.93
C ALA A 343 6.02 -14.25 17.43
N ALA A 344 5.19 -13.24 17.65
CA ALA A 344 5.60 -11.88 17.99
C ALA A 344 4.71 -11.31 19.13
N PRO A 345 4.96 -11.68 20.39
CA PRO A 345 4.04 -11.42 21.50
C PRO A 345 3.69 -9.95 21.74
N THR A 346 4.63 -9.03 21.49
CA THR A 346 4.50 -7.60 21.81
C THR A 346 4.40 -6.69 20.57
N VAL A 347 4.37 -7.26 19.35
CA VAL A 347 4.21 -6.45 18.15
C VAL A 347 2.88 -5.70 18.18
N LYS A 348 2.89 -4.46 17.73
CA LYS A 348 1.67 -3.65 17.68
C LYS A 348 0.74 -4.15 16.58
N VAL A 349 -0.50 -4.45 16.94
CA VAL A 349 -1.55 -4.91 16.01
C VAL A 349 -2.75 -3.99 16.13
N TYR A 350 -3.34 -3.60 15.01
CA TYR A 350 -4.56 -2.81 15.00
C TYR A 350 -5.53 -3.24 13.88
N LEU A 351 -6.81 -2.90 14.04
CA LEU A 351 -7.81 -3.11 13.00
C LEU A 351 -7.98 -1.84 12.18
N CYS A 352 -8.04 -2.00 10.87
CA CYS A 352 -8.31 -0.90 9.94
C CYS A 352 -9.80 -0.88 9.58
N MET A 353 -10.47 0.27 9.81
CA MET A 353 -11.87 0.52 9.42
C MET A 353 -12.85 -0.52 10.00
N GLU A 354 -12.74 -0.78 11.30
CA GLU A 354 -13.67 -1.63 12.05
C GLU A 354 -14.36 -0.88 13.18
N SER A 355 -15.54 -1.35 13.56
CA SER A 355 -16.34 -0.74 14.60
C SER A 355 -15.77 -0.97 16.01
N LYS A 356 -16.22 -0.15 16.97
CA LYS A 356 -15.83 -0.30 18.38
C LYS A 356 -16.20 -1.67 18.95
N GLU A 357 -17.33 -2.22 18.53
CA GLU A 357 -17.81 -3.54 18.97
C GLU A 357 -16.88 -4.66 18.48
N VAL A 358 -16.37 -4.57 17.25
CA VAL A 358 -15.41 -5.53 16.70
C VAL A 358 -14.08 -5.40 17.45
N TRP A 359 -13.61 -4.16 17.71
CA TRP A 359 -12.40 -3.93 18.49
C TRP A 359 -12.48 -4.54 19.88
N ASP A 360 -13.58 -4.32 20.60
CA ASP A 360 -13.80 -4.89 21.93
C ASP A 360 -13.81 -6.42 21.89
N GLN A 361 -14.54 -7.00 20.93
CA GLN A 361 -14.60 -8.45 20.78
C GLN A 361 -13.24 -9.09 20.43
N VAL A 362 -12.37 -8.41 19.69
CA VAL A 362 -11.07 -8.96 19.26
C VAL A 362 -9.99 -8.73 20.32
N PHE A 363 -9.91 -7.53 20.89
CA PHE A 363 -8.82 -7.13 21.78
C PHE A 363 -9.21 -7.05 23.27
N GLY A 364 -10.51 -7.02 23.59
CA GLY A 364 -11.00 -6.77 24.95
C GLY A 364 -10.90 -5.29 25.38
N PHE A 365 -10.64 -4.39 24.44
CA PHE A 365 -10.63 -2.94 24.67
C PHE A 365 -10.96 -2.17 23.39
N VAL A 366 -11.34 -0.91 23.56
CA VAL A 366 -11.55 0.04 22.46
C VAL A 366 -10.62 1.24 22.69
N PRO A 367 -9.85 1.69 21.68
CA PRO A 367 -9.08 2.93 21.81
C PRO A 367 -9.98 4.11 22.14
N GLY A 368 -9.60 4.92 23.13
CA GLY A 368 -10.41 6.04 23.61
C GLY A 368 -10.63 7.12 22.56
N CYS A 369 -9.64 7.35 21.68
CA CYS A 369 -9.75 8.24 20.53
C CYS A 369 -8.67 7.92 19.47
N GLU A 370 -8.87 8.51 18.28
CA GLU A 370 -7.93 8.38 17.14
C GLU A 370 -6.49 8.80 17.49
N LYS A 371 -6.34 9.89 18.27
CA LYS A 371 -5.02 10.39 18.69
C LYS A 371 -4.30 9.43 19.61
N GLU A 372 -5.03 8.75 20.48
CA GLU A 372 -4.45 7.73 21.36
C GLU A 372 -3.92 6.54 20.57
N LEU A 373 -4.71 5.96 19.68
CA LEU A 373 -4.28 4.87 18.83
C LEU A 373 -3.10 5.29 17.93
N GLY A 374 -3.18 6.46 17.30
CA GLY A 374 -2.10 7.01 16.48
C GLY A 374 -0.81 7.19 17.29
N GLY A 375 -0.90 7.71 18.53
CA GLY A 375 0.24 7.87 19.44
C GLY A 375 0.83 6.54 19.89
N GLN A 376 0.01 5.54 20.22
CA GLN A 376 0.46 4.19 20.56
C GLN A 376 1.21 3.53 19.39
N LEU A 377 0.71 3.68 18.16
CA LEU A 377 1.35 3.15 16.96
C LEU A 377 2.67 3.87 16.63
N ALA A 378 2.77 5.17 16.92
CA ALA A 378 3.96 5.98 16.66
C ALA A 378 5.05 5.86 17.75
N ASN A 379 4.70 5.41 18.97
CA ASN A 379 5.64 5.31 20.07
C ASN A 379 6.48 4.03 19.96
N PHE A 380 7.77 4.16 19.65
CA PHE A 380 8.73 3.04 19.56
C PHE A 380 9.65 2.96 20.79
N GLY A 381 9.37 3.71 21.87
CA GLY A 381 10.18 3.67 23.09
C GLY A 381 11.55 4.30 22.92
N PHE A 382 11.61 5.44 22.18
CA PHE A 382 12.82 6.27 22.14
C PHE A 382 13.01 7.00 23.47
#